data_331250020ac6584f5c08ffd30c925130
#
_entry.id   331250020ac6584f5c08ffd30c925130
#
_cell.length_a   1.000
_cell.length_b   1.000
_cell.length_c   1.000
_cell.angle_alpha   90.00
_cell.angle_beta   90.00
_cell.angle_gamma   90.00
#
_symmetry.space_group_name_H-M   'P 1'
#
loop_
_entity.id
_entity.type
_entity.pdbx_description
1 polymer ?
#
loop_
_entity_poly.entity_id
_entity_poly.type
_entity_poly.pdbx_seq_one_letter_code
_entity_poly.pdbx_strand_id
1 'polypeptide(L)'
;MTEQGPATHIEDPSCAVAHGAVPPPVRERTLVAVFASPVARYLLQYGQDLGFHPILVEPDADRRAAFCQGQSPFRDAEFLKAVPELDGSADLVATDHHRPELGLQLRDALRTEARWIGVLGNPRHPGPHIEMLRELGVADPEVARVHRPVGLNIGSRTPPEIAIATLAGLLADRNDRPGGFEF
;
A
#
# COMPACT_ATOMS: atom_id res chain seq x y z
N MET A 1 -19.02 40.64 -39.37
CA MET A 1 -18.08 39.50 -39.44
C MET A 1 -17.20 39.61 -38.21
N THR A 2 -17.56 38.90 -37.17
CA THR A 2 -16.80 38.80 -35.91
C THR A 2 -16.08 37.47 -35.93
N GLU A 3 -14.77 37.52 -36.20
CA GLU A 3 -13.88 36.37 -36.05
C GLU A 3 -13.78 35.99 -34.56
N GLN A 4 -14.35 34.86 -34.22
CA GLN A 4 -14.01 34.19 -32.95
C GLN A 4 -12.63 33.58 -33.11
N GLY A 5 -11.63 34.13 -32.39
CA GLY A 5 -10.32 33.57 -32.27
C GLY A 5 -10.37 32.16 -31.62
N PRO A 6 -9.41 31.30 -31.91
CA PRO A 6 -9.40 29.94 -31.36
C PRO A 6 -9.33 30.02 -29.83
N ALA A 7 -10.29 29.35 -29.16
CA ALA A 7 -10.24 29.11 -27.72
C ALA A 7 -8.95 28.39 -27.43
N THR A 8 -8.06 29.01 -26.66
CA THR A 8 -6.89 28.36 -26.09
C THR A 8 -7.40 27.28 -25.15
N HIS A 9 -7.38 26.01 -25.59
CA HIS A 9 -7.49 24.86 -24.73
C HIS A 9 -6.32 24.97 -23.74
N ILE A 10 -6.60 25.34 -22.51
CA ILE A 10 -5.68 25.11 -21.40
C ILE A 10 -5.65 23.58 -21.27
N GLU A 11 -4.60 22.95 -21.80
CA GLU A 11 -4.42 21.52 -21.64
C GLU A 11 -4.31 21.25 -20.14
N ASP A 12 -5.26 20.47 -19.63
CA ASP A 12 -5.20 19.98 -18.24
C ASP A 12 -3.85 19.27 -18.03
N PRO A 13 -3.03 19.68 -17.05
CA PRO A 13 -1.73 19.05 -16.79
C PRO A 13 -1.83 17.52 -16.62
N SER A 14 -2.93 17.03 -16.09
CA SER A 14 -3.20 15.59 -15.94
C SER A 14 -3.34 14.90 -17.31
N CYS A 15 -3.93 15.58 -18.28
CA CYS A 15 -4.09 15.09 -19.64
C CYS A 15 -2.72 14.98 -20.34
N ALA A 16 -1.86 15.97 -20.18
CA ALA A 16 -0.51 15.95 -20.74
C ALA A 16 0.35 14.80 -20.17
N VAL A 17 0.22 14.50 -18.89
CA VAL A 17 0.85 13.33 -18.26
C VAL A 17 0.27 12.03 -18.81
N ALA A 18 -1.06 11.91 -18.91
CA ALA A 18 -1.73 10.70 -19.39
C ALA A 18 -1.37 10.37 -20.85
N HIS A 19 -1.12 11.37 -21.68
CA HIS A 19 -0.67 11.22 -23.07
C HIS A 19 0.85 11.14 -23.23
N GLY A 20 1.61 11.16 -22.13
CA GLY A 20 3.08 11.08 -22.17
C GLY A 20 3.77 12.33 -22.71
N ALA A 21 3.06 13.46 -22.84
CA ALA A 21 3.61 14.73 -23.28
C ALA A 21 4.54 15.37 -22.23
N VAL A 22 4.31 15.06 -20.94
CA VAL A 22 5.19 15.39 -19.82
C VAL A 22 5.35 14.18 -18.92
N PRO A 23 6.52 13.99 -18.27
CA PRO A 23 6.70 12.93 -17.30
C PRO A 23 5.80 13.16 -16.09
N PRO A 24 5.32 12.07 -15.42
CA PRO A 24 4.60 12.21 -14.17
C PRO A 24 5.49 12.87 -13.11
N PRO A 25 4.91 13.64 -12.19
CA PRO A 25 5.68 14.22 -11.09
C PRO A 25 6.30 13.10 -10.24
N VAL A 26 7.60 13.22 -10.00
CA VAL A 26 8.29 12.31 -9.07
C VAL A 26 7.77 12.62 -7.67
N ARG A 27 7.11 11.66 -7.05
CA ARG A 27 6.70 11.71 -5.65
C ARG A 27 7.41 10.57 -4.94
N GLU A 28 8.18 10.89 -3.93
CA GLU A 28 8.71 9.87 -3.04
C GLU A 28 7.54 9.18 -2.34
N ARG A 29 7.42 7.87 -2.54
CA ARG A 29 6.38 7.03 -1.96
C ARG A 29 7.00 5.69 -1.62
N THR A 30 6.79 5.24 -0.41
CA THR A 30 7.24 3.91 0.02
C THR A 30 6.03 3.02 0.24
N LEU A 31 6.11 1.78 -0.25
CA LEU A 31 5.12 0.75 -0.02
C LEU A 31 5.76 -0.43 0.69
N VAL A 32 5.36 -0.63 1.94
CA VAL A 32 5.83 -1.72 2.78
C VAL A 32 4.80 -2.84 2.80
N ALA A 33 5.17 -4.01 2.30
CA ALA A 33 4.40 -5.24 2.49
C ALA A 33 4.99 -6.01 3.67
N VAL A 34 4.20 -6.29 4.69
CA VAL A 34 4.61 -7.13 5.81
C VAL A 34 4.11 -8.55 5.56
N PHE A 35 5.03 -9.49 5.68
CA PHE A 35 4.94 -10.92 5.39
C PHE A 35 4.98 -11.28 3.90
N ALA A 36 5.85 -12.24 3.59
CA ALA A 36 5.99 -12.84 2.27
C ALA A 36 4.75 -13.68 1.93
N SER A 37 3.97 -13.19 0.97
CA SER A 37 2.74 -13.83 0.52
C SER A 37 2.55 -13.65 -0.99
N PRO A 38 1.69 -14.43 -1.65
CA PRO A 38 1.33 -14.16 -3.04
C PRO A 38 0.76 -12.75 -3.26
N VAL A 39 0.00 -12.21 -2.30
CA VAL A 39 -0.52 -10.84 -2.37
C VAL A 39 0.61 -9.82 -2.27
N ALA A 40 1.56 -10.01 -1.34
CA ALA A 40 2.72 -9.13 -1.20
C ALA A 40 3.51 -8.99 -2.50
N ARG A 41 3.67 -10.10 -3.25
CA ARG A 41 4.36 -10.10 -4.53
C ARG A 41 3.70 -9.16 -5.55
N TYR A 42 2.40 -9.32 -5.77
CA TYR A 42 1.67 -8.45 -6.70
C TYR A 42 1.55 -7.02 -6.20
N LEU A 43 1.36 -6.84 -4.89
CA LEU A 43 1.25 -5.52 -4.26
C LEU A 43 2.52 -4.69 -4.50
N LEU A 44 3.70 -5.27 -4.23
CA LEU A 44 4.98 -4.59 -4.44
C LEU A 44 5.29 -4.39 -5.92
N GLN A 45 5.00 -5.39 -6.77
CA GLN A 45 5.22 -5.28 -8.22
C GLN A 45 4.39 -4.14 -8.83
N TYR A 46 3.08 -4.14 -8.61
CA TYR A 46 2.20 -3.10 -9.15
C TYR A 46 2.44 -1.74 -8.48
N GLY A 47 2.79 -1.75 -7.18
CA GLY A 47 3.18 -0.53 -6.46
C GLY A 47 4.39 0.14 -7.09
N GLN A 48 5.39 -0.63 -7.50
CA GLN A 48 6.57 -0.10 -8.19
C GLN A 48 6.20 0.56 -9.53
N ASP A 49 5.31 -0.03 -10.32
CA ASP A 49 4.82 0.56 -11.57
C ASP A 49 4.04 1.87 -11.31
N LEU A 50 3.47 2.02 -10.12
CA LEU A 50 2.81 3.25 -9.65
C LEU A 50 3.78 4.25 -9.02
N GLY A 51 5.09 3.99 -9.02
CA GLY A 51 6.13 4.88 -8.51
C GLY A 51 6.36 4.78 -7.00
N PHE A 52 5.98 3.66 -6.35
CA PHE A 52 6.36 3.38 -4.97
C PHE A 52 7.74 2.69 -4.93
N HIS A 53 8.54 3.05 -3.93
CA HIS A 53 9.71 2.27 -3.54
C HIS A 53 9.24 1.03 -2.74
N PRO A 54 9.51 -0.19 -3.20
CA PRO A 54 8.98 -1.41 -2.61
C PRO A 54 9.88 -1.92 -1.46
N ILE A 55 9.27 -2.20 -0.30
CA ILE A 55 9.92 -2.85 0.85
C ILE A 55 9.12 -4.08 1.24
N LEU A 56 9.78 -5.23 1.36
CA LEU A 56 9.23 -6.41 2.03
C LEU A 56 9.80 -6.53 3.43
N VAL A 57 8.94 -6.65 4.41
CA VAL A 57 9.29 -7.04 5.78
C VAL A 57 8.85 -8.48 6.02
N GLU A 58 9.81 -9.38 6.18
CA GLU A 58 9.57 -10.79 6.52
C GLU A 58 10.54 -11.24 7.61
N PRO A 59 10.06 -11.46 8.84
CA PRO A 59 10.91 -11.87 9.95
C PRO A 59 11.58 -13.22 9.73
N ASP A 60 10.87 -14.16 9.11
CA ASP A 60 11.37 -15.50 8.83
C ASP A 60 12.38 -15.48 7.68
N ALA A 61 13.60 -15.95 7.95
CA ALA A 61 14.69 -15.90 6.98
C ALA A 61 14.47 -16.81 5.78
N ASP A 62 13.88 -17.98 5.98
CA ASP A 62 13.64 -18.95 4.90
C ASP A 62 12.52 -18.47 3.98
N ARG A 63 11.45 -17.91 4.54
CA ARG A 63 10.37 -17.30 3.77
C ARG A 63 10.84 -16.07 2.99
N ARG A 64 11.69 -15.24 3.61
CA ARG A 64 12.29 -14.10 2.94
C ARG A 64 13.17 -14.53 1.77
N ALA A 65 14.03 -15.54 1.98
CA ALA A 65 14.87 -16.10 0.93
C ALA A 65 14.04 -16.72 -0.20
N ALA A 66 13.00 -17.49 0.13
CA ALA A 66 12.10 -18.10 -0.86
C ALA A 66 11.33 -17.03 -1.68
N PHE A 67 10.95 -15.92 -1.07
CA PHE A 67 10.30 -14.82 -1.76
C PHE A 67 11.23 -14.14 -2.77
N CYS A 68 12.52 -14.03 -2.45
CA CYS A 68 13.55 -13.47 -3.31
C CYS A 68 14.02 -14.43 -4.42
N GLN A 69 13.77 -15.76 -4.28
CA GLN A 69 14.15 -16.76 -5.28
C GLN A 69 13.27 -16.64 -6.53
N GLY A 70 13.91 -16.68 -7.69
CA GLY A 70 13.28 -16.51 -9.00
C GLY A 70 13.65 -15.16 -9.62
N GLN A 71 13.15 -14.90 -10.84
CA GLN A 71 13.30 -13.57 -11.44
C GLN A 71 12.53 -12.58 -10.57
N SER A 72 13.25 -11.82 -9.75
CA SER A 72 12.65 -10.75 -8.98
C SER A 72 12.06 -9.72 -9.95
N PRO A 73 10.75 -9.51 -9.98
CA PRO A 73 10.16 -8.44 -10.78
C PRO A 73 10.46 -7.06 -10.18
N PHE A 74 11.08 -7.03 -8.99
CA PHE A 74 11.32 -5.81 -8.24
C PHE A 74 12.66 -5.20 -8.62
N ARG A 75 12.64 -3.92 -9.00
CA ARG A 75 13.82 -3.09 -9.11
C ARG A 75 14.00 -2.40 -7.76
N ASP A 76 15.23 -2.41 -7.24
CA ASP A 76 15.60 -1.66 -6.03
C ASP A 76 14.74 -1.95 -4.78
N ALA A 77 14.14 -3.16 -4.71
CA ALA A 77 13.35 -3.56 -3.55
C ALA A 77 14.23 -3.91 -2.36
N GLU A 78 13.82 -3.45 -1.18
CA GLU A 78 14.45 -3.83 0.08
C GLU A 78 13.74 -5.04 0.70
N PHE A 79 14.53 -5.95 1.30
CA PHE A 79 14.04 -7.15 1.96
C PHE A 79 14.56 -7.19 3.39
N LEU A 80 13.69 -6.82 4.33
CA LEU A 80 14.04 -6.58 5.74
C LEU A 80 13.43 -7.63 6.65
N LYS A 81 14.02 -7.81 7.84
CA LYS A 81 13.49 -8.71 8.89
C LYS A 81 12.51 -8.02 9.85
N ALA A 82 12.55 -6.70 9.90
CA ALA A 82 11.72 -5.90 10.80
C ALA A 82 11.34 -4.59 10.09
N VAL A 83 10.29 -3.95 10.57
CA VAL A 83 9.84 -2.64 10.07
C VAL A 83 10.97 -1.62 10.28
N PRO A 84 11.42 -0.92 9.22
CA PRO A 84 12.40 0.14 9.33
C PRO A 84 11.75 1.44 9.87
N GLU A 85 12.55 2.47 10.10
CA GLU A 85 12.02 3.81 10.28
C GLU A 85 11.29 4.25 9.01
N LEU A 86 10.04 4.68 9.16
CA LEU A 86 9.18 5.12 8.07
C LEU A 86 8.75 6.56 8.32
N ASP A 87 8.66 7.33 7.26
CA ASP A 87 8.17 8.70 7.26
C ASP A 87 6.75 8.83 6.70
N GLY A 88 6.23 10.05 6.62
CA GLY A 88 4.90 10.35 6.08
C GLY A 88 4.70 10.04 4.58
N SER A 89 5.71 9.53 3.87
CA SER A 89 5.58 9.04 2.50
C SER A 89 5.19 7.57 2.42
N ALA A 90 5.30 6.83 3.54
CA ALA A 90 5.16 5.38 3.58
C ALA A 90 3.73 4.92 3.85
N ASP A 91 3.29 3.92 3.08
CA ASP A 91 2.09 3.11 3.33
C ASP A 91 2.53 1.68 3.68
N LEU A 92 2.01 1.13 4.77
CA LEU A 92 2.32 -0.22 5.22
C LEU A 92 1.08 -1.12 5.17
N VAL A 93 1.22 -2.30 4.56
CA VAL A 93 0.17 -3.31 4.44
C VAL A 93 0.65 -4.65 4.99
N ALA A 94 0.07 -5.11 6.07
CA ALA A 94 0.24 -6.49 6.53
C ALA A 94 -0.60 -7.43 5.66
N THR A 95 0.07 -8.30 4.90
CA THR A 95 -0.55 -9.14 3.86
C THR A 95 -0.98 -10.52 4.33
N ASP A 96 -0.65 -10.88 5.57
CA ASP A 96 -1.08 -12.14 6.21
C ASP A 96 -1.43 -11.89 7.69
N HIS A 97 -2.72 -11.95 8.01
CA HIS A 97 -3.21 -11.73 9.37
C HIS A 97 -3.18 -12.98 10.26
N HIS A 98 -2.74 -14.11 9.75
CA HIS A 98 -2.61 -15.35 10.53
C HIS A 98 -1.22 -15.53 11.16
N ARG A 99 -0.30 -14.61 10.90
CA ARG A 99 1.06 -14.67 11.41
C ARG A 99 1.13 -14.30 12.88
N PRO A 100 1.82 -15.11 13.73
CA PRO A 100 1.97 -14.82 15.14
C PRO A 100 2.76 -13.52 15.42
N GLU A 101 3.62 -13.11 14.47
CA GLU A 101 4.40 -11.89 14.57
C GLU A 101 3.62 -10.63 14.20
N LEU A 102 2.33 -10.74 13.78
CA LEU A 102 1.52 -9.63 13.29
C LEU A 102 1.48 -8.47 14.30
N GLY A 103 1.18 -8.76 15.56
CA GLY A 103 1.11 -7.75 16.62
C GLY A 103 2.42 -6.98 16.79
N LEU A 104 3.55 -7.68 16.78
CA LEU A 104 4.88 -7.06 16.89
C LEU A 104 5.18 -6.14 15.70
N GLN A 105 4.94 -6.60 14.48
CA GLN A 105 5.21 -5.80 13.28
C GLN A 105 4.32 -4.55 13.21
N LEU A 106 3.05 -4.67 13.58
CA LEU A 106 2.12 -3.53 13.62
C LEU A 106 2.47 -2.54 14.74
N ARG A 107 2.84 -3.04 15.94
CA ARG A 107 3.31 -2.17 17.03
C ARG A 107 4.53 -1.36 16.59
N ASP A 108 5.49 -2.01 15.93
CA ASP A 108 6.69 -1.34 15.48
C ASP A 108 6.38 -0.34 14.36
N ALA A 109 5.45 -0.66 13.45
CA ALA A 109 4.95 0.27 12.44
C ALA A 109 4.24 1.50 13.05
N LEU A 110 3.42 1.30 14.10
CA LEU A 110 2.71 2.38 14.79
C LEU A 110 3.64 3.36 15.52
N ARG A 111 4.89 2.99 15.78
CA ARG A 111 5.91 3.85 16.38
C ARG A 111 6.62 4.74 15.36
N THR A 112 6.44 4.46 14.07
CA THR A 112 7.01 5.26 12.97
C THR A 112 6.03 6.37 12.56
N GLU A 113 6.49 7.24 11.67
CA GLU A 113 5.65 8.28 11.06
C GLU A 113 4.94 7.78 9.79
N ALA A 114 4.79 6.45 9.60
CA ALA A 114 4.08 5.90 8.46
C ALA A 114 2.72 6.56 8.27
N ARG A 115 2.46 7.06 7.06
CA ARG A 115 1.22 7.76 6.70
C ARG A 115 -0.01 6.88 6.89
N TRP A 116 0.10 5.63 6.49
CA TRP A 116 -1.01 4.69 6.47
C TRP A 116 -0.55 3.28 6.86
N ILE A 117 -1.32 2.62 7.72
CA ILE A 117 -1.04 1.26 8.20
C ILE A 117 -2.33 0.45 8.08
N GLY A 118 -2.27 -0.72 7.45
CA GLY A 118 -3.43 -1.58 7.33
C GLY A 118 -3.14 -3.06 7.35
N VAL A 119 -4.19 -3.84 7.61
CA VAL A 119 -4.14 -5.31 7.66
C VAL A 119 -5.15 -5.90 6.69
N LEU A 120 -4.69 -6.75 5.78
CA LEU A 120 -5.56 -7.52 4.91
C LEU A 120 -6.37 -8.52 5.74
N GLY A 121 -7.63 -8.70 5.39
CA GLY A 121 -8.48 -9.69 6.02
C GLY A 121 -9.95 -9.50 5.68
N ASN A 122 -10.71 -10.58 5.83
CA ASN A 122 -12.14 -10.54 5.56
C ASN A 122 -12.85 -9.66 6.60
N PRO A 123 -13.62 -8.62 6.19
CA PRO A 123 -14.32 -7.72 7.11
C PRO A 123 -15.40 -8.41 7.95
N ARG A 124 -15.84 -9.61 7.56
CA ARG A 124 -16.84 -10.38 8.29
C ARG A 124 -16.31 -11.01 9.59
N HIS A 125 -15.01 -11.04 9.78
CA HIS A 125 -14.37 -11.60 10.98
C HIS A 125 -13.66 -10.49 11.77
N PRO A 126 -13.63 -10.55 13.10
CA PRO A 126 -12.82 -9.65 13.92
C PRO A 126 -11.35 -9.70 13.49
N GLY A 127 -10.69 -8.56 13.54
CA GLY A 127 -9.26 -8.49 13.22
C GLY A 127 -8.42 -8.99 14.40
N PRO A 128 -7.60 -10.01 14.26
CA PRO A 128 -6.76 -10.52 15.36
C PRO A 128 -5.78 -9.46 15.86
N HIS A 129 -5.42 -8.49 15.04
CA HIS A 129 -4.48 -7.43 15.37
C HIS A 129 -4.91 -6.57 16.57
N ILE A 130 -6.22 -6.39 16.82
CA ILE A 130 -6.72 -5.55 17.90
C ILE A 130 -6.31 -6.15 19.25
N GLU A 131 -6.57 -7.44 19.45
CA GLU A 131 -6.21 -8.14 20.68
C GLU A 131 -4.69 -8.25 20.83
N MET A 132 -3.99 -8.64 19.77
CA MET A 132 -2.52 -8.72 19.76
C MET A 132 -1.84 -7.39 20.13
N LEU A 133 -2.34 -6.26 19.63
CA LEU A 133 -1.78 -4.95 19.96
C LEU A 133 -2.09 -4.54 21.40
N ARG A 134 -3.28 -4.84 21.91
CA ARG A 134 -3.65 -4.59 23.32
C ARG A 134 -2.79 -5.40 24.28
N GLU A 135 -2.56 -6.67 23.98
CA GLU A 135 -1.64 -7.54 24.76
C GLU A 135 -0.21 -6.99 24.80
N LEU A 136 0.21 -6.28 23.75
CA LEU A 136 1.51 -5.60 23.67
C LEU A 136 1.52 -4.21 24.32
N GLY A 137 0.42 -3.81 24.97
CA GLY A 137 0.29 -2.52 25.67
C GLY A 137 0.09 -1.32 24.77
N VAL A 138 -0.34 -1.52 23.51
CA VAL A 138 -0.67 -0.41 22.59
C VAL A 138 -2.01 0.18 22.98
N ALA A 139 -2.08 1.50 23.14
CA ALA A 139 -3.28 2.22 23.52
C ALA A 139 -4.35 2.19 22.42
N ASP A 140 -5.65 2.14 22.80
CA ASP A 140 -6.76 2.05 21.85
C ASP A 140 -6.75 3.13 20.73
N PRO A 141 -6.36 4.40 20.98
CA PRO A 141 -6.25 5.39 19.92
C PRO A 141 -5.21 5.02 18.86
N GLU A 142 -4.09 4.38 19.26
CA GLU A 142 -3.08 3.91 18.31
C GLU A 142 -3.55 2.66 17.58
N VAL A 143 -4.23 1.73 18.25
CA VAL A 143 -4.85 0.56 17.61
C VAL A 143 -5.83 0.99 16.52
N ALA A 144 -6.59 2.06 16.75
CA ALA A 144 -7.55 2.60 15.78
C ALA A 144 -6.92 3.19 14.52
N ARG A 145 -5.61 3.46 14.50
CA ARG A 145 -4.86 3.88 13.30
C ARG A 145 -4.64 2.75 12.31
N VAL A 146 -4.87 1.50 12.72
CA VAL A 146 -4.71 0.35 11.83
C VAL A 146 -6.00 0.13 11.05
N HIS A 147 -5.94 0.39 9.76
CA HIS A 147 -7.08 0.25 8.86
C HIS A 147 -7.41 -1.22 8.57
N ARG A 148 -8.72 -1.55 8.63
CA ARG A 148 -9.27 -2.83 8.19
C ARG A 148 -10.77 -2.68 7.99
N PRO A 149 -11.32 -3.09 6.85
CA PRO A 149 -10.68 -3.73 5.70
C PRO A 149 -9.75 -2.77 4.93
N VAL A 150 -8.94 -3.35 4.04
CA VAL A 150 -7.99 -2.62 3.18
C VAL A 150 -8.44 -2.70 1.73
N GLY A 151 -8.32 -1.59 1.01
CA GLY A 151 -8.62 -1.52 -0.42
C GLY A 151 -10.08 -1.27 -0.75
N LEU A 152 -10.36 -1.07 -2.03
CA LEU A 152 -11.72 -0.86 -2.53
C LEU A 152 -12.49 -2.19 -2.58
N ASN A 153 -13.80 -2.12 -2.33
CA ASN A 153 -14.68 -3.28 -2.42
C ASN A 153 -15.04 -3.59 -3.89
N ILE A 154 -14.15 -4.31 -4.57
CA ILE A 154 -14.33 -4.77 -5.96
C ILE A 154 -14.68 -6.26 -6.04
N GLY A 155 -14.93 -6.92 -4.91
CA GLY A 155 -15.20 -8.37 -4.87
C GLY A 155 -13.95 -9.21 -5.17
N SER A 156 -12.74 -8.71 -4.93
CA SER A 156 -11.46 -9.38 -5.18
C SER A 156 -11.36 -10.74 -4.49
N ARG A 157 -10.82 -11.75 -5.20
CA ARG A 157 -10.68 -13.14 -4.72
C ARG A 157 -9.29 -13.71 -4.95
N THR A 158 -8.57 -13.21 -5.93
CA THR A 158 -7.23 -13.68 -6.29
C THR A 158 -6.16 -12.71 -5.77
N PRO A 159 -4.91 -13.18 -5.54
CA PRO A 159 -3.83 -12.32 -5.08
C PRO A 159 -3.62 -11.04 -5.92
N PRO A 160 -3.61 -11.09 -7.27
CA PRO A 160 -3.49 -9.88 -8.07
C PRO A 160 -4.70 -8.93 -7.94
N GLU A 161 -5.93 -9.44 -7.85
CA GLU A 161 -7.11 -8.61 -7.65
C GLU A 161 -7.09 -7.92 -6.28
N ILE A 162 -6.65 -8.62 -5.22
CA ILE A 162 -6.50 -8.06 -3.88
C ILE A 162 -5.45 -6.95 -3.90
N ALA A 163 -4.33 -7.16 -4.60
CA ALA A 163 -3.29 -6.14 -4.75
C ALA A 163 -3.80 -4.90 -5.48
N ILE A 164 -4.57 -5.06 -6.58
CA ILE A 164 -5.20 -3.95 -7.30
C ILE A 164 -6.17 -3.19 -6.41
N ALA A 165 -7.06 -3.90 -5.70
CA ALA A 165 -8.03 -3.30 -4.78
C ALA A 165 -7.33 -2.48 -3.69
N THR A 166 -6.25 -3.03 -3.12
CA THR A 166 -5.44 -2.37 -2.09
C THR A 166 -4.80 -1.10 -2.61
N LEU A 167 -4.10 -1.17 -3.75
CA LEU A 167 -3.42 -0.01 -4.36
C LEU A 167 -4.41 1.07 -4.78
N ALA A 168 -5.55 0.68 -5.36
CA ALA A 168 -6.60 1.63 -5.71
C ALA A 168 -7.13 2.36 -4.47
N GLY A 169 -7.33 1.65 -3.36
CA GLY A 169 -7.72 2.25 -2.08
C GLY A 169 -6.66 3.21 -1.53
N LEU A 170 -5.38 2.83 -1.55
CA LEU A 170 -4.27 3.69 -1.13
C LEU A 170 -4.16 4.96 -1.98
N LEU A 171 -4.34 4.85 -3.30
CA LEU A 171 -4.33 6.00 -4.20
C LEU A 171 -5.53 6.91 -3.96
N ALA A 172 -6.72 6.34 -3.73
CA ALA A 172 -7.92 7.11 -3.40
C ALA A 172 -7.71 7.90 -2.10
N ASP A 173 -7.22 7.24 -1.06
CA ASP A 173 -6.90 7.86 0.24
C ASP A 173 -5.83 8.97 0.10
N ARG A 174 -4.74 8.71 -0.65
CA ARG A 174 -3.69 9.72 -0.92
C ARG A 174 -4.19 10.94 -1.67
N ASN A 175 -5.23 10.80 -2.47
CA ASN A 175 -5.80 11.85 -3.31
C ASN A 175 -7.06 12.47 -2.68
N ASP A 176 -7.40 12.10 -1.44
CA ASP A 176 -8.62 12.54 -0.74
C ASP A 176 -9.88 12.26 -1.57
N ARG A 177 -10.00 11.02 -2.04
CA ARG A 177 -11.13 10.54 -2.86
C ARG A 177 -11.76 9.31 -2.22
N PRO A 178 -13.09 9.17 -2.26
CA PRO A 178 -13.78 7.98 -1.72
C PRO A 178 -13.50 6.72 -2.52
N GLY A 179 -13.05 6.85 -3.77
CA GLY A 179 -13.02 5.77 -4.74
C GLY A 179 -14.42 5.42 -5.27
N GLY A 180 -14.50 4.67 -6.37
CA GLY A 180 -15.76 4.31 -7.02
C GLY A 180 -15.94 5.01 -8.36
N PHE A 181 -17.20 5.16 -8.82
CA PHE A 181 -17.54 5.72 -10.13
C PHE A 181 -18.06 7.17 -10.08
N GLU A 182 -18.00 7.80 -8.92
CA GLU A 182 -18.35 9.21 -8.75
C GLU A 182 -17.08 10.06 -8.89
N PHE A 183 -17.14 11.10 -9.75
CA PHE A 183 -16.02 11.97 -10.09
C PHE A 183 -16.30 13.43 -9.74
#